data_c2c29609929b4f88b2f6b08aa82a9029
#
_entry.id   c2c29609929b4f88b2f6b08aa82a9029
#
_cell.length_a   1.000
_cell.length_b   1.000
_cell.length_c   1.000
_cell.angle_alpha   90.00
_cell.angle_beta   90.00
_cell.angle_gamma   90.00
#
_symmetry.space_group_name_H-M   'P 1'
#
loop_
_entity.id
_entity.type
_entity.pdbx_description
1 polymer ?
#
loop_
_entity_poly.entity_id
_entity_poly.type
_entity_poly.pdbx_seq_one_letter_code
_entity_poly.pdbx_strand_id
1 'polypeptide(L)'
;MTSLSVVGVSGNIARPSRTAALVSAIAAQVAALSGSSNRLIELVDVGSRLFPSVNADGLKAFARDNLPQEGRSAIEAIETADAIVVGTPVYKGSYSGALKHLFDLVRPDALIGKPVLLCATAGTPLHGLVTEHQLRPLFGFFNAFTLPTTIFALESDFQNYQIGKAELAARVKRAAAEFAELLEAKAARQRPEAALAFA
;
A
#
# COMPACT_ATOMS: atom_id res chain seq x y z
N MET A 1 16.81 -18.41 3.64
CA MET A 1 15.81 -17.57 4.29
C MET A 1 15.22 -16.68 3.22
N THR A 2 13.93 -16.79 2.93
CA THR A 2 13.25 -15.86 2.02
C THR A 2 13.27 -14.46 2.64
N SER A 3 13.84 -13.50 1.93
CA SER A 3 13.83 -12.10 2.36
C SER A 3 12.39 -11.60 2.40
N LEU A 4 11.99 -10.93 3.49
CA LEU A 4 10.69 -10.26 3.60
C LEU A 4 10.54 -9.21 2.49
N SER A 5 9.33 -9.00 2.04
CA SER A 5 9.00 -8.06 0.96
C SER A 5 7.92 -7.06 1.38
N VAL A 6 8.18 -5.78 1.10
CA VAL A 6 7.23 -4.68 1.31
C VAL A 6 6.85 -4.09 -0.05
N VAL A 7 5.57 -3.98 -0.34
CA VAL A 7 5.09 -3.33 -1.56
C VAL A 7 4.42 -2.01 -1.20
N GLY A 8 4.94 -0.92 -1.75
CA GLY A 8 4.29 0.39 -1.74
C GLY A 8 3.32 0.51 -2.91
N VAL A 9 2.08 0.91 -2.64
CA VAL A 9 1.05 1.16 -3.65
C VAL A 9 0.65 2.63 -3.59
N SER A 10 0.89 3.36 -4.66
CA SER A 10 0.51 4.77 -4.77
C SER A 10 -0.64 4.96 -5.77
N GLY A 11 -1.77 5.47 -5.25
CA GLY A 11 -2.99 5.73 -6.00
C GLY A 11 -2.95 6.96 -6.92
N ASN A 12 -1.78 7.54 -7.17
CA ASN A 12 -1.63 8.68 -8.05
C ASN A 12 -1.77 8.29 -9.54
N ILE A 13 -2.40 9.16 -10.31
CA ILE A 13 -2.62 8.99 -11.75
C ILE A 13 -1.84 10.01 -12.60
N ALA A 14 -0.96 10.77 -11.99
CA ALA A 14 -0.13 11.79 -12.64
C ALA A 14 1.22 11.95 -11.90
N ARG A 15 2.22 12.44 -12.60
CA ARG A 15 3.55 12.81 -12.04
C ARG A 15 3.84 14.30 -12.32
N PRO A 16 4.60 14.93 -11.42
CA PRO A 16 5.15 14.43 -10.15
C PRO A 16 4.05 14.24 -9.10
N SER A 17 4.29 13.36 -8.09
CA SER A 17 3.27 12.97 -7.09
C SER A 17 3.80 13.01 -5.66
N ARG A 18 3.12 13.77 -4.81
CA ARG A 18 3.39 13.79 -3.36
C ARG A 18 2.97 12.48 -2.69
N THR A 19 1.92 11.85 -3.20
CA THR A 19 1.49 10.53 -2.71
C THR A 19 2.54 9.46 -2.98
N ALA A 20 3.11 9.44 -4.19
CA ALA A 20 4.19 8.50 -4.51
C ALA A 20 5.43 8.74 -3.66
N ALA A 21 5.82 10.01 -3.46
CA ALA A 21 6.93 10.38 -2.59
C ALA A 21 6.70 9.92 -1.14
N LEU A 22 5.49 10.10 -0.60
CA LEU A 22 5.14 9.67 0.75
C LEU A 22 5.20 8.14 0.88
N VAL A 23 4.55 7.40 -0.02
CA VAL A 23 4.55 5.93 -0.03
C VAL A 23 5.98 5.38 -0.15
N SER A 24 6.76 5.94 -1.07
CA SER A 24 8.16 5.55 -1.28
C SER A 24 9.01 5.78 -0.03
N ALA A 25 8.87 6.94 0.61
CA ALA A 25 9.61 7.26 1.84
C ALA A 25 9.27 6.32 2.98
N ILE A 26 7.97 6.00 3.16
CA ILE A 26 7.52 5.05 4.18
C ILE A 26 8.07 3.64 3.90
N ALA A 27 7.86 3.13 2.68
CA ALA A 27 8.30 1.78 2.30
C ALA A 27 9.81 1.60 2.41
N ALA A 28 10.59 2.62 2.01
CA ALA A 28 12.04 2.62 2.14
C ALA A 28 12.49 2.59 3.62
N GLN A 29 11.85 3.36 4.50
CA GLN A 29 12.18 3.33 5.94
C GLN A 29 11.81 1.99 6.58
N VAL A 30 10.64 1.42 6.25
CA VAL A 30 10.26 0.08 6.71
C VAL A 30 11.28 -0.96 6.26
N ALA A 31 11.66 -0.94 4.99
CA ALA A 31 12.64 -1.87 4.43
C ALA A 31 14.01 -1.73 5.10
N ALA A 32 14.46 -0.51 5.36
CA ALA A 32 15.73 -0.25 6.04
C ALA A 32 15.73 -0.78 7.50
N LEU A 33 14.60 -0.71 8.19
CA LEU A 33 14.47 -1.18 9.58
C LEU A 33 14.32 -2.70 9.68
N SER A 34 13.55 -3.31 8.76
CA SER A 34 13.22 -4.75 8.79
C SER A 34 14.16 -5.63 7.95
N GLY A 35 15.09 -5.04 7.20
CA GLY A 35 15.93 -5.78 6.24
C GLY A 35 15.15 -6.38 5.06
N SER A 36 13.91 -5.90 4.80
CA SER A 36 13.09 -6.39 3.71
C SER A 36 13.44 -5.73 2.37
N SER A 37 13.09 -6.39 1.27
CA SER A 37 13.05 -5.73 -0.03
C SER A 37 11.86 -4.78 -0.11
N ASN A 38 11.93 -3.74 -0.95
CA ASN A 38 10.77 -2.90 -1.25
C ASN A 38 10.56 -2.74 -2.76
N ARG A 39 9.30 -2.59 -3.17
CA ARG A 39 8.89 -2.28 -4.53
C ARG A 39 7.78 -1.24 -4.48
N LEU A 40 7.87 -0.18 -5.29
CA LEU A 40 6.81 0.79 -5.48
C LEU A 40 5.98 0.45 -6.73
N ILE A 41 4.67 0.47 -6.59
CA ILE A 41 3.69 0.39 -7.68
C ILE A 41 2.95 1.73 -7.70
N GLU A 42 3.08 2.46 -8.81
CA GLU A 42 2.34 3.69 -9.04
C GLU A 42 1.24 3.46 -10.07
N LEU A 43 0.02 3.90 -9.79
CA LEU A 43 -1.09 3.73 -10.73
C LEU A 43 -0.95 4.52 -12.02
N VAL A 44 -0.12 5.57 -12.05
CA VAL A 44 0.23 6.25 -13.29
C VAL A 44 0.90 5.33 -14.31
N ASP A 45 1.61 4.30 -13.86
CA ASP A 45 2.29 3.35 -14.75
C ASP A 45 1.40 2.16 -15.14
N VAL A 46 0.65 1.66 -14.19
CA VAL A 46 -0.11 0.41 -14.37
C VAL A 46 -1.62 0.62 -14.57
N GLY A 47 -2.14 1.81 -14.28
CA GLY A 47 -3.58 2.06 -14.28
C GLY A 47 -4.27 1.73 -15.59
N SER A 48 -3.69 2.08 -16.74
CA SER A 48 -4.22 1.71 -18.07
C SER A 48 -4.13 0.20 -18.35
N ARG A 49 -3.28 -0.52 -17.63
CA ARG A 49 -3.07 -1.98 -17.74
C ARG A 49 -4.00 -2.78 -16.82
N LEU A 50 -4.81 -2.10 -16.01
CA LEU A 50 -5.83 -2.70 -15.15
C LEU A 50 -7.21 -2.77 -15.82
N PHE A 51 -7.34 -2.20 -17.01
CA PHE A 51 -8.55 -2.28 -17.82
C PHE A 51 -8.30 -3.24 -18.98
N PRO A 52 -8.97 -4.40 -19.02
CA PRO A 52 -8.92 -5.27 -20.19
C PRO A 52 -9.54 -4.55 -21.38
N SER A 53 -9.14 -4.95 -22.59
CA SER A 53 -9.76 -4.46 -23.82
C SER A 53 -11.26 -4.75 -23.77
N VAL A 54 -12.07 -3.70 -23.88
CA VAL A 54 -13.53 -3.84 -23.94
C VAL A 54 -13.89 -4.59 -25.22
N ASN A 55 -14.24 -5.85 -25.09
CA ASN A 55 -14.84 -6.63 -26.14
C ASN A 55 -16.36 -6.69 -25.92
N ALA A 56 -17.12 -7.19 -26.91
CA ALA A 56 -18.58 -7.20 -26.92
C ALA A 56 -19.24 -7.94 -25.72
N ASP A 57 -18.48 -8.64 -24.90
CA ASP A 57 -18.95 -9.43 -23.76
C ASP A 57 -19.06 -8.62 -22.43
N GLY A 58 -18.88 -7.33 -22.45
CA GLY A 58 -19.16 -6.39 -21.35
C GLY A 58 -18.42 -6.70 -20.04
N LEU A 59 -19.14 -7.16 -19.02
CA LEU A 59 -18.67 -7.32 -17.64
C LEU A 59 -17.64 -8.44 -17.39
N LYS A 60 -17.34 -9.30 -18.37
CA LYS A 60 -16.17 -10.21 -18.29
C LYS A 60 -14.84 -9.45 -18.26
N ALA A 61 -14.92 -8.13 -18.44
CA ALA A 61 -13.79 -7.19 -18.35
C ALA A 61 -13.08 -7.17 -16.99
N PHE A 62 -13.71 -7.59 -15.91
CA PHE A 62 -13.06 -7.73 -14.59
C PHE A 62 -12.34 -9.08 -14.42
N ALA A 63 -12.28 -9.90 -15.46
CA ALA A 63 -11.53 -11.14 -15.40
C ALA A 63 -10.02 -10.82 -15.42
N ARG A 64 -9.39 -11.06 -14.30
CA ARG A 64 -7.96 -10.89 -14.04
C ARG A 64 -7.08 -11.53 -15.13
N ASP A 65 -7.50 -12.67 -15.66
CA ASP A 65 -6.78 -13.44 -16.70
C ASP A 65 -6.69 -12.68 -18.03
N ASN A 66 -7.58 -11.72 -18.26
CA ASN A 66 -7.62 -10.88 -19.47
C ASN A 66 -6.75 -9.61 -19.36
N LEU A 67 -6.11 -9.36 -18.22
CA LEU A 67 -5.25 -8.19 -18.05
C LEU A 67 -3.90 -8.38 -18.77
N PRO A 68 -3.30 -7.29 -19.26
CA PRO A 68 -1.90 -7.28 -19.67
C PRO A 68 -0.96 -7.78 -18.56
N GLN A 69 0.19 -8.31 -18.95
CA GLN A 69 1.13 -8.91 -17.99
C GLN A 69 1.57 -7.93 -16.89
N GLU A 70 1.76 -6.65 -17.22
CA GLU A 70 2.14 -5.61 -16.26
C GLU A 70 1.08 -5.40 -15.18
N GLY A 71 -0.20 -5.43 -15.56
CA GLY A 71 -1.32 -5.33 -14.62
C GLY A 71 -1.38 -6.56 -13.71
N ARG A 72 -1.26 -7.77 -14.27
CA ARG A 72 -1.20 -9.02 -13.49
C ARG A 72 -0.03 -9.03 -12.52
N SER A 73 1.16 -8.63 -12.98
CA SER A 73 2.36 -8.57 -12.15
C SER A 73 2.26 -7.56 -10.99
N ALA A 74 1.54 -6.45 -11.19
CA ALA A 74 1.27 -5.51 -10.11
C ALA A 74 0.33 -6.10 -9.05
N ILE A 75 -0.74 -6.76 -9.47
CA ILE A 75 -1.68 -7.44 -8.57
C ILE A 75 -0.97 -8.56 -7.81
N GLU A 76 -0.23 -9.41 -8.51
CA GLU A 76 0.52 -10.51 -7.90
C GLU A 76 1.54 -10.03 -6.88
N ALA A 77 2.25 -8.93 -7.15
CA ALA A 77 3.18 -8.33 -6.19
C ALA A 77 2.47 -7.88 -4.90
N ILE A 78 1.26 -7.33 -4.99
CA ILE A 78 0.45 -6.95 -3.81
C ILE A 78 0.02 -8.20 -3.04
N GLU A 79 -0.43 -9.23 -3.75
CA GLU A 79 -0.94 -10.47 -3.16
C GLU A 79 0.14 -11.31 -2.49
N THR A 80 1.36 -11.30 -3.01
CA THR A 80 2.48 -12.10 -2.51
C THR A 80 3.35 -11.36 -1.50
N ALA A 81 3.26 -10.02 -1.39
CA ALA A 81 4.02 -9.24 -0.42
C ALA A 81 3.74 -9.67 1.03
N ASP A 82 4.74 -9.57 1.90
CA ASP A 82 4.59 -9.81 3.34
C ASP A 82 3.87 -8.67 4.05
N ALA A 83 4.02 -7.43 3.53
CA ALA A 83 3.36 -6.24 4.01
C ALA A 83 3.17 -5.22 2.88
N ILE A 84 2.17 -4.33 3.00
CA ILE A 84 1.90 -3.29 2.01
C ILE A 84 1.76 -1.91 2.65
N VAL A 85 2.29 -0.89 1.98
CA VAL A 85 2.07 0.53 2.29
C VAL A 85 1.17 1.10 1.20
N VAL A 86 -0.01 1.57 1.57
CA VAL A 86 -0.99 2.08 0.60
C VAL A 86 -1.23 3.56 0.79
N GLY A 87 -1.01 4.32 -0.26
CA GLY A 87 -1.24 5.76 -0.27
C GLY A 87 -2.17 6.21 -1.39
N THR A 88 -2.99 7.21 -1.11
CA THR A 88 -3.93 7.80 -2.08
C THR A 88 -3.90 9.32 -2.05
N PRO A 89 -3.98 10.00 -3.20
CA PRO A 89 -4.44 11.37 -3.20
C PRO A 89 -5.94 11.41 -2.85
N VAL A 90 -6.36 12.46 -2.14
CA VAL A 90 -7.79 12.64 -1.86
C VAL A 90 -8.47 13.36 -3.02
N TYR A 91 -9.39 12.68 -3.66
CA TYR A 91 -10.26 13.25 -4.69
C TYR A 91 -11.72 13.17 -4.25
N LYS A 92 -12.40 14.33 -4.23
CA LYS A 92 -13.83 14.40 -3.85
C LYS A 92 -14.14 13.72 -2.50
N GLY A 93 -13.23 13.89 -1.52
CA GLY A 93 -13.41 13.39 -0.15
C GLY A 93 -13.10 11.90 0.04
N SER A 94 -12.54 11.22 -0.96
CA SER A 94 -12.23 9.78 -0.89
C SER A 94 -10.89 9.45 -1.58
N TYR A 95 -10.51 8.17 -1.54
CA TYR A 95 -9.39 7.64 -2.32
C TYR A 95 -9.69 7.72 -3.83
N SER A 96 -8.63 7.67 -4.65
CA SER A 96 -8.79 7.71 -6.11
C SER A 96 -9.55 6.49 -6.63
N GLY A 97 -10.42 6.67 -7.62
CA GLY A 97 -11.14 5.58 -8.27
C GLY A 97 -10.21 4.54 -8.90
N ALA A 98 -9.03 4.96 -9.36
CA ALA A 98 -8.01 4.06 -9.87
C ALA A 98 -7.46 3.11 -8.80
N LEU A 99 -7.29 3.61 -7.54
CA LEU A 99 -6.90 2.77 -6.42
C LEU A 99 -7.98 1.75 -6.09
N LYS A 100 -9.24 2.17 -6.07
CA LYS A 100 -10.37 1.25 -5.85
C LYS A 100 -10.38 0.16 -6.90
N HIS A 101 -10.25 0.51 -8.17
CA HIS A 101 -10.24 -0.44 -9.27
C HIS A 101 -9.10 -1.47 -9.16
N LEU A 102 -7.88 -1.05 -8.75
CA LEU A 102 -6.78 -1.99 -8.49
C LEU A 102 -7.17 -3.02 -7.43
N PHE A 103 -7.75 -2.57 -6.30
CA PHE A 103 -8.14 -3.46 -5.20
C PHE A 103 -9.39 -4.31 -5.53
N ASP A 104 -10.23 -3.92 -6.48
CA ASP A 104 -11.31 -4.76 -7.00
C ASP A 104 -10.80 -5.99 -7.78
N LEU A 105 -9.55 -5.94 -8.25
CA LEU A 105 -8.87 -7.03 -8.95
C LEU A 105 -8.04 -7.93 -8.03
N VAL A 106 -7.78 -7.52 -6.80
CA VAL A 106 -7.08 -8.32 -5.79
C VAL A 106 -8.02 -9.40 -5.24
N ARG A 107 -7.52 -10.61 -5.05
CA ARG A 107 -8.33 -11.70 -4.50
C ARG A 107 -8.78 -11.37 -3.07
N PRO A 108 -10.04 -11.67 -2.71
CA PRO A 108 -10.61 -11.34 -1.40
C PRO A 108 -9.81 -11.93 -0.22
N ASP A 109 -9.19 -13.09 -0.41
CA ASP A 109 -8.41 -13.81 0.61
C ASP A 109 -6.93 -13.44 0.67
N ALA A 110 -6.42 -12.70 -0.30
CA ALA A 110 -4.98 -12.46 -0.47
C ALA A 110 -4.36 -11.54 0.60
N LEU A 111 -5.18 -10.76 1.28
CA LEU A 111 -4.69 -9.82 2.30
C LEU A 111 -5.09 -10.21 3.73
N ILE A 112 -5.66 -11.38 3.95
CA ILE A 112 -6.05 -11.85 5.30
C ILE A 112 -4.85 -11.81 6.24
N GLY A 113 -4.96 -11.03 7.33
CA GLY A 113 -3.91 -10.85 8.35
C GLY A 113 -2.62 -10.22 7.81
N LYS A 114 -2.61 -9.70 6.57
CA LYS A 114 -1.45 -9.00 6.01
C LYS A 114 -1.32 -7.62 6.64
N PRO A 115 -0.13 -7.24 7.14
CA PRO A 115 0.13 -5.88 7.63
C PRO A 115 -0.07 -4.84 6.53
N VAL A 116 -0.83 -3.78 6.83
CA VAL A 116 -1.12 -2.67 5.92
C VAL A 116 -0.94 -1.34 6.64
N LEU A 117 -0.06 -0.47 6.13
CA LEU A 117 0.06 0.91 6.56
C LEU A 117 -0.66 1.81 5.56
N LEU A 118 -1.57 2.65 6.08
CA LEU A 118 -2.40 3.53 5.27
C LEU A 118 -1.90 4.97 5.31
N CYS A 119 -1.84 5.62 4.14
CA CYS A 119 -1.53 7.04 4.07
C CYS A 119 -2.37 7.77 3.00
N ALA A 120 -2.51 9.08 3.15
CA ALA A 120 -3.20 9.91 2.19
C ALA A 120 -2.56 11.29 2.08
N THR A 121 -2.71 11.91 0.90
CA THR A 121 -2.28 13.29 0.66
C THR A 121 -3.45 14.14 0.16
N ALA A 122 -3.56 15.37 0.64
CA ALA A 122 -4.62 16.29 0.24
C ALA A 122 -4.14 17.76 0.23
N GLY A 123 -4.88 18.61 -0.47
CA GLY A 123 -4.65 20.06 -0.47
C GLY A 123 -5.25 20.78 0.74
N THR A 124 -6.08 20.12 1.56
CA THR A 124 -6.78 20.72 2.70
C THR A 124 -6.82 19.76 3.89
N PRO A 125 -6.74 20.29 5.14
CA PRO A 125 -6.84 19.48 6.36
C PRO A 125 -8.25 18.91 6.60
N LEU A 126 -9.27 19.39 5.91
CA LEU A 126 -10.66 18.93 6.05
C LEU A 126 -10.85 17.44 5.76
N HIS A 127 -9.89 16.83 5.08
CA HIS A 127 -9.93 15.41 4.73
C HIS A 127 -9.05 14.53 5.63
N GLY A 128 -8.62 15.02 6.79
CA GLY A 128 -7.68 14.32 7.69
C GLY A 128 -8.14 12.91 8.11
N LEU A 129 -9.44 12.65 8.15
CA LEU A 129 -10.00 11.36 8.53
C LEU A 129 -10.25 10.40 7.34
N VAL A 130 -9.82 10.74 6.12
CA VAL A 130 -10.04 9.89 4.94
C VAL A 130 -9.36 8.51 5.09
N THR A 131 -8.24 8.44 5.79
CA THR A 131 -7.55 7.18 6.09
C THR A 131 -8.41 6.27 6.95
N GLU A 132 -9.18 6.82 7.89
CA GLU A 132 -10.02 6.08 8.83
C GLU A 132 -11.39 5.71 8.23
N HIS A 133 -12.05 6.68 7.57
CA HIS A 133 -13.43 6.53 7.13
C HIS A 133 -13.55 5.96 5.71
N GLN A 134 -12.48 5.99 4.91
CA GLN A 134 -12.50 5.52 3.53
C GLN A 134 -11.52 4.37 3.28
N LEU A 135 -10.23 4.54 3.61
CA LEU A 135 -9.23 3.51 3.34
C LEU A 135 -9.35 2.32 4.29
N ARG A 136 -9.42 2.54 5.60
CA ARG A 136 -9.48 1.45 6.58
C ARG A 136 -10.66 0.50 6.35
N PRO A 137 -11.90 0.94 6.05
CA PRO A 137 -13.00 0.04 5.69
C PRO A 137 -12.73 -0.79 4.44
N LEU A 138 -12.05 -0.24 3.42
CA LEU A 138 -11.66 -1.00 2.24
C LEU A 138 -10.76 -2.19 2.61
N PHE A 139 -9.76 -1.97 3.46
CA PHE A 139 -8.87 -3.04 3.92
C PHE A 139 -9.50 -3.94 4.97
N GLY A 140 -10.52 -3.46 5.68
CA GLY A 140 -11.38 -4.28 6.53
C GLY A 140 -12.13 -5.35 5.75
N PHE A 141 -12.58 -5.07 4.54
CA PHE A 141 -13.18 -6.06 3.64
C PHE A 141 -12.25 -7.26 3.39
N PHE A 142 -10.95 -7.01 3.24
CA PHE A 142 -9.94 -8.04 3.02
C PHE A 142 -9.47 -8.75 4.31
N ASN A 143 -10.01 -8.40 5.48
CA ASN A 143 -9.49 -8.85 6.78
C ASN A 143 -7.99 -8.58 6.96
N ALA A 144 -7.49 -7.50 6.38
CA ALA A 144 -6.11 -7.08 6.49
C ALA A 144 -5.83 -6.52 7.89
N PHE A 145 -4.61 -6.69 8.38
CA PHE A 145 -4.18 -6.09 9.64
C PHE A 145 -3.69 -4.65 9.40
N THR A 146 -4.61 -3.69 9.43
CA THR A 146 -4.26 -2.28 9.25
C THR A 146 -3.59 -1.71 10.49
N LEU A 147 -2.43 -1.05 10.32
CA LEU A 147 -1.74 -0.38 11.41
C LEU A 147 -2.64 0.70 12.05
N PRO A 148 -2.68 0.83 13.40
CA PRO A 148 -3.41 1.92 14.05
C PRO A 148 -2.94 3.31 13.60
N THR A 149 -1.63 3.50 13.51
CA THR A 149 -1.04 4.76 13.02
C THR A 149 -1.22 4.88 11.52
N THR A 150 -1.97 5.91 11.08
CA THR A 150 -2.08 6.32 9.68
C THR A 150 -1.33 7.62 9.43
N ILE A 151 -1.00 7.92 8.18
CA ILE A 151 -0.31 9.14 7.81
C ILE A 151 -1.17 9.94 6.85
N PHE A 152 -1.57 11.13 7.30
CA PHE A 152 -2.19 12.13 6.45
C PHE A 152 -1.21 13.29 6.25
N ALA A 153 -0.97 13.68 5.01
CA ALA A 153 -0.05 14.75 4.67
C ALA A 153 -0.73 15.80 3.78
N LEU A 154 -0.42 17.06 4.05
CA LEU A 154 -0.87 18.19 3.26
C LEU A 154 0.13 18.48 2.13
N GLU A 155 -0.34 19.14 1.10
CA GLU A 155 0.50 19.65 0.03
C GLU A 155 1.65 20.54 0.56
N SER A 156 1.37 21.35 1.58
CA SER A 156 2.35 22.23 2.25
C SER A 156 3.41 21.50 3.08
N ASP A 157 3.29 20.19 3.26
CA ASP A 157 4.28 19.37 3.99
C ASP A 157 5.42 18.91 3.11
N PHE A 158 5.33 19.21 1.80
CA PHE A 158 6.31 18.82 0.80
C PHE A 158 7.01 20.05 0.21
N GLN A 159 8.30 19.89 -0.10
CA GLN A 159 9.09 20.81 -0.91
C GLN A 159 9.63 20.03 -2.11
N ASN A 160 9.37 20.50 -3.33
CA ASN A 160 9.80 19.81 -4.54
C ASN A 160 9.43 18.31 -4.56
N TYR A 161 8.22 17.99 -4.13
CA TYR A 161 7.72 16.60 -4.01
C TYR A 161 8.50 15.70 -3.04
N GLN A 162 9.26 16.28 -2.13
CA GLN A 162 9.91 15.56 -1.04
C GLN A 162 9.32 16.03 0.30
N ILE A 163 9.37 15.17 1.31
CA ILE A 163 8.90 15.53 2.66
C ILE A 163 9.77 16.68 3.18
N GLY A 164 9.15 17.84 3.38
CA GLY A 164 9.83 19.06 3.80
C GLY A 164 9.60 19.43 5.27
N LYS A 165 8.46 19.03 5.84
CA LYS A 165 8.16 19.34 7.26
C LYS A 165 8.66 18.29 8.21
N ALA A 166 9.29 18.73 9.31
CA ALA A 166 9.84 17.88 10.35
C ALA A 166 8.77 17.02 11.04
N GLU A 167 7.58 17.57 11.24
CA GLU A 167 6.45 16.87 11.88
C GLU A 167 5.98 15.67 11.03
N LEU A 168 5.88 15.85 9.71
CA LEU A 168 5.56 14.76 8.80
C LEU A 168 6.68 13.71 8.79
N ALA A 169 7.93 14.14 8.73
CA ALA A 169 9.08 13.23 8.77
C ALA A 169 9.11 12.39 10.07
N ALA A 170 8.86 13.03 11.22
CA ALA A 170 8.78 12.35 12.51
C ALA A 170 7.62 11.35 12.56
N ARG A 171 6.44 11.69 11.99
CA ARG A 171 5.29 10.78 11.91
C ARG A 171 5.60 9.58 11.02
N VAL A 172 6.24 9.81 9.88
CA VAL A 172 6.68 8.74 8.97
C VAL A 172 7.65 7.79 9.67
N LYS A 173 8.65 8.35 10.37
CA LYS A 173 9.63 7.56 11.13
C LYS A 173 8.98 6.67 12.19
N ARG A 174 8.04 7.23 12.96
CA ARG A 174 7.30 6.48 13.99
C ARG A 174 6.47 5.37 13.37
N ALA A 175 5.66 5.67 12.36
CA ALA A 175 4.81 4.68 11.71
C ALA A 175 5.63 3.58 11.03
N ALA A 176 6.77 3.92 10.43
CA ALA A 176 7.68 2.94 9.84
C ALA A 176 8.29 2.00 10.89
N ALA A 177 8.65 2.52 12.07
CA ALA A 177 9.15 1.70 13.18
C ALA A 177 8.07 0.73 13.69
N GLU A 178 6.86 1.23 14.00
CA GLU A 178 5.71 0.40 14.40
C GLU A 178 5.41 -0.70 13.36
N PHE A 179 5.53 -0.37 12.08
CA PHE A 179 5.25 -1.32 11.00
C PHE A 179 6.35 -2.37 10.83
N ALA A 180 7.61 -1.98 10.98
CA ALA A 180 8.75 -2.91 10.93
C ALA A 180 8.70 -3.93 12.09
N GLU A 181 8.42 -3.48 13.32
CA GLU A 181 8.22 -4.36 14.49
C GLU A 181 7.10 -5.38 14.25
N LEU A 182 5.98 -4.95 13.67
CA LEU A 182 4.86 -5.84 13.33
C LEU A 182 5.27 -6.88 12.28
N LEU A 183 6.01 -6.46 11.27
CA LEU A 183 6.49 -7.35 10.20
C LEU A 183 7.47 -8.39 10.74
N GLU A 184 8.39 -8.01 11.61
CA GLU A 184 9.33 -8.91 12.28
C GLU A 184 8.62 -9.90 13.20
N ALA A 185 7.66 -9.43 13.99
CA ALA A 185 6.87 -10.29 14.88
C ALA A 185 6.05 -11.34 14.08
N LYS A 186 5.50 -10.96 12.93
CA LYS A 186 4.80 -11.88 12.02
C LYS A 186 5.78 -12.91 11.45
N ALA A 187 6.95 -12.49 10.99
CA ALA A 187 7.96 -13.38 10.44
C ALA A 187 8.49 -14.38 11.49
N ALA A 188 8.67 -13.92 12.74
CA ALA A 188 9.08 -14.80 13.85
C ALA A 188 8.06 -15.90 14.13
N ARG A 189 6.76 -15.60 14.06
CA ARG A 189 5.66 -16.58 14.25
C ARG A 189 5.57 -17.59 13.11
N GLN A 190 6.00 -17.25 11.92
CA GLN A 190 5.99 -18.14 10.75
C GLN A 190 7.24 -19.03 10.66
N ARG A 191 8.27 -18.79 11.49
CA ARG A 191 9.40 -19.70 11.60
C ARG A 191 8.91 -20.97 12.29
N PRO A 192 9.11 -22.19 11.70
CA PRO A 192 8.84 -23.41 12.43
C PRO A 192 9.65 -23.35 13.72
N GLU A 193 8.99 -23.60 14.85
CA GLU A 193 9.69 -23.83 16.12
C GLU A 193 10.78 -24.85 15.84
N ALA A 194 12.01 -24.46 16.04
CA ALA A 194 13.12 -25.41 16.11
C ALA A 194 12.66 -26.41 17.17
N ALA A 195 12.41 -27.65 16.75
CA ALA A 195 11.96 -28.72 17.61
C ALA A 195 12.78 -28.64 18.90
N LEU A 196 12.09 -28.36 20.02
CA LEU A 196 12.65 -28.59 21.33
C LEU A 196 13.03 -30.07 21.36
N ALA A 197 14.26 -30.34 21.05
CA ALA A 197 14.86 -31.64 21.27
C ALA A 197 14.87 -31.83 22.79
N PHE A 198 13.83 -32.46 23.31
CA PHE A 198 13.88 -33.07 24.61
C PHE A 198 14.83 -34.28 24.47
N ALA A 199 16.07 -34.07 24.89
CA ALA A 199 16.97 -35.14 25.19
C ALA A 199 16.55 -35.75 26.53
#